data_18fdc9b57a0c943d228adf53cebaf6c0
#
_entry.id   18fdc9b57a0c943d228adf53cebaf6c0
#
_cell.length_a   1.000
_cell.length_b   1.000
_cell.length_c   1.000
_cell.angle_alpha   90.00
_cell.angle_beta   90.00
_cell.angle_gamma   90.00
#
_symmetry.space_group_name_H-M   'P 1'
#
loop_
_entity.id
_entity.type
_entity.pdbx_description
1 polymer ?
#
loop_
_entity_poly.entity_id
_entity_poly.type
_entity_poly.pdbx_seq_one_letter_code
_entity_poly.pdbx_strand_id
1 'polypeptide(L)'
;MKARAVPAALLAALGVALGAALAATGSAESDARDAKADAVGKELIASMGGMPAWEKARQFQFDFVVIKEGKEVARFAHAWDRYTGDYRVKGVDKTGAPYLVLFNVNTKQGRAWVNGVVAEGEQKSKQLEAAYGRFINDTYWLLAPWKLFDPGVHLAYDGEKPCPGGGMCDVLKLSFENVGLTPKDLYWIWVTRDGRRMLQWQYVLGGASDPPTTAEWKDWRKMGGLMLSLDKPMVGQPFEIRFENVAVAPARDDSLFAPPAAP
;
A
#
# COMPACT_ATOMS: atom_id res chain seq x y z
N MET A 1 -28.31 6.11 18.69
CA MET A 1 -27.29 5.48 17.84
C MET A 1 -25.97 6.19 18.12
N LYS A 2 -25.02 5.52 18.80
CA LYS A 2 -23.70 6.10 19.11
C LYS A 2 -22.83 5.97 17.88
N ALA A 3 -22.40 7.09 17.29
CA ALA A 3 -21.43 7.12 16.21
C ALA A 3 -20.13 6.47 16.74
N ARG A 4 -19.74 5.32 16.17
CA ARG A 4 -18.46 4.68 16.46
C ARG A 4 -17.36 5.57 15.91
N ALA A 5 -16.47 6.03 16.76
CA ALA A 5 -15.28 6.75 16.35
C ALA A 5 -14.42 5.83 15.48
N VAL A 6 -14.00 6.33 14.34
CA VAL A 6 -12.96 5.69 13.51
C VAL A 6 -11.71 5.62 14.39
N PRO A 7 -11.14 4.45 14.64
CA PRO A 7 -9.94 4.39 15.46
C PRO A 7 -8.81 5.16 14.77
N ALA A 8 -8.21 6.08 15.50
CA ALA A 8 -7.03 6.85 15.09
C ALA A 8 -5.79 5.98 14.79
N ALA A 9 -5.97 4.66 14.83
CA ALA A 9 -4.93 3.64 14.63
C ALA A 9 -4.37 3.56 13.20
N LEU A 10 -4.99 4.21 12.22
CA LEU A 10 -4.41 4.30 10.87
C LEU A 10 -3.19 5.23 10.80
N LEU A 11 -2.86 5.91 11.88
CA LEU A 11 -1.79 6.93 11.94
C LEU A 11 -0.71 6.69 13.02
N ALA A 12 -0.81 5.64 13.83
CA ALA A 12 0.19 5.43 14.88
C ALA A 12 0.21 3.97 15.37
N ALA A 13 1.16 3.19 14.95
CA ALA A 13 1.71 2.10 15.76
C ALA A 13 3.14 1.82 15.31
N LEU A 14 4.10 2.45 15.93
CA LEU A 14 5.49 2.04 15.93
C LEU A 14 5.90 1.70 17.37
N GLY A 15 6.02 0.42 17.61
CA GLY A 15 6.72 -0.14 18.77
C GLY A 15 7.89 -0.98 18.27
N VAL A 16 9.11 -0.53 18.55
CA VAL A 16 10.34 -1.24 18.23
C VAL A 16 10.53 -2.39 19.22
N ALA A 17 10.69 -3.61 18.73
CA ALA A 17 11.34 -4.70 19.48
C ALA A 17 12.53 -5.23 18.68
N LEU A 18 13.73 -4.91 19.16
CA LEU A 18 14.99 -5.50 18.72
C LEU A 18 15.05 -6.96 19.26
N GLY A 19 15.09 -7.95 18.39
CA GLY A 19 15.28 -9.36 18.74
C GLY A 19 16.34 -10.00 17.85
N ALA A 20 17.36 -10.54 18.46
CA ALA A 20 18.55 -11.12 17.86
C ALA A 20 18.28 -12.31 16.94
N ALA A 21 19.07 -12.42 15.88
CA ALA A 21 19.11 -13.53 14.95
C ALA A 21 19.64 -14.82 15.64
N LEU A 22 18.86 -15.90 15.56
CA LEU A 22 19.35 -17.27 15.67
C LEU A 22 19.09 -17.95 14.33
N ALA A 23 20.17 -18.35 13.69
CA ALA A 23 20.12 -19.19 12.50
C ALA A 23 19.56 -20.58 12.89
N ALA A 24 18.34 -20.86 12.46
CA ALA A 24 17.80 -22.21 12.43
C ALA A 24 17.80 -22.69 10.99
N THR A 25 18.58 -23.71 10.69
CA THR A 25 18.48 -24.52 9.47
C THR A 25 17.16 -25.29 9.53
N GLY A 26 16.09 -24.63 9.11
CA GLY A 26 14.80 -25.24 8.86
C GLY A 26 14.71 -25.62 7.38
N SER A 27 14.43 -26.89 7.11
CA SER A 27 14.00 -27.37 5.80
C SER A 27 12.98 -26.41 5.20
N ALA A 28 13.20 -25.97 3.94
CA ALA A 28 12.22 -25.23 3.17
C ALA A 28 10.98 -26.12 3.02
N GLU A 29 10.03 -25.98 3.91
CA GLU A 29 8.66 -26.36 3.65
C GLU A 29 8.24 -25.47 2.48
N SER A 30 8.10 -26.06 1.31
CA SER A 30 7.54 -25.39 0.15
C SER A 30 6.17 -24.86 0.57
N ASP A 31 6.02 -23.54 0.61
CA ASP A 31 4.71 -22.90 0.74
C ASP A 31 3.79 -23.51 -0.31
N ALA A 32 2.95 -24.45 0.12
CA ALA A 32 1.94 -25.03 -0.75
C ALA A 32 0.87 -23.96 -0.97
N ARG A 33 1.17 -23.02 -1.89
CA ARG A 33 0.19 -22.05 -2.35
C ARG A 33 -1.00 -22.81 -2.91
N ASP A 34 -2.17 -22.39 -2.50
CA ASP A 34 -3.41 -22.92 -3.05
C ASP A 34 -3.42 -22.68 -4.57
N ALA A 35 -3.39 -23.75 -5.36
CA ALA A 35 -3.31 -23.69 -6.81
C ALA A 35 -4.48 -22.89 -7.45
N LYS A 36 -5.65 -22.90 -6.82
CA LYS A 36 -6.80 -22.11 -7.27
C LYS A 36 -6.58 -20.63 -6.98
N ALA A 37 -6.06 -20.28 -5.81
CA ALA A 37 -5.72 -18.91 -5.45
C ALA A 37 -4.63 -18.35 -6.39
N ASP A 38 -3.61 -19.14 -6.68
CA ASP A 38 -2.55 -18.82 -7.65
C ASP A 38 -3.11 -18.51 -9.04
N ALA A 39 -4.01 -19.38 -9.54
CA ALA A 39 -4.63 -19.18 -10.85
C ALA A 39 -5.43 -17.87 -10.91
N VAL A 40 -6.30 -17.62 -9.94
CA VAL A 40 -7.11 -16.39 -9.87
C VAL A 40 -6.23 -15.15 -9.75
N GLY A 41 -5.19 -15.18 -8.91
CA GLY A 41 -4.25 -14.07 -8.74
C GLY A 41 -3.48 -13.74 -10.04
N LYS A 42 -3.02 -14.76 -10.76
CA LYS A 42 -2.35 -14.59 -12.07
C LYS A 42 -3.30 -14.02 -13.13
N GLU A 43 -4.55 -14.49 -13.18
CA GLU A 43 -5.56 -13.98 -14.09
C GLU A 43 -5.92 -12.52 -13.77
N LEU A 44 -6.03 -12.15 -12.48
CA LEU A 44 -6.21 -10.78 -12.05
C LEU A 44 -5.06 -9.88 -12.53
N ILE A 45 -3.81 -10.26 -12.29
CA ILE A 45 -2.64 -9.49 -12.76
C ILE A 45 -2.64 -9.38 -14.29
N ALA A 46 -2.95 -10.47 -15.01
CA ALA A 46 -3.03 -10.46 -16.47
C ALA A 46 -4.07 -9.46 -16.99
N SER A 47 -5.26 -9.39 -16.35
CA SER A 47 -6.32 -8.44 -16.72
C SER A 47 -5.92 -6.97 -16.49
N MET A 48 -4.96 -6.72 -15.61
CA MET A 48 -4.49 -5.38 -15.25
C MET A 48 -3.27 -4.90 -16.07
N GLY A 49 -2.86 -5.63 -17.10
CA GLY A 49 -1.72 -5.30 -17.96
C GLY A 49 -0.60 -6.34 -17.94
N GLY A 50 -0.62 -7.26 -16.97
CA GLY A 50 0.30 -8.39 -16.87
C GLY A 50 1.71 -8.02 -16.39
N MET A 51 2.49 -9.04 -16.09
CA MET A 51 3.87 -8.86 -15.60
C MET A 51 4.78 -8.06 -16.57
N PRO A 52 4.67 -8.19 -17.91
CA PRO A 52 5.49 -7.36 -18.80
C PRO A 52 5.26 -5.85 -18.66
N ALA A 53 4.03 -5.42 -18.35
CA ALA A 53 3.75 -4.00 -18.06
C ALA A 53 4.29 -3.60 -16.68
N TRP A 54 4.16 -4.47 -15.69
CA TRP A 54 4.72 -4.27 -14.36
C TRP A 54 6.25 -4.15 -14.39
N GLU A 55 6.93 -5.00 -15.11
CA GLU A 55 8.39 -4.97 -15.26
C GLU A 55 8.88 -3.65 -15.87
N LYS A 56 8.14 -3.09 -16.84
CA LYS A 56 8.47 -1.79 -17.46
C LYS A 56 8.14 -0.59 -16.59
N ALA A 57 7.24 -0.74 -15.62
CA ALA A 57 6.84 0.34 -14.71
C ALA A 57 7.96 0.59 -13.70
N ARG A 58 8.82 1.58 -13.97
CA ARG A 58 9.96 1.93 -13.14
C ARG A 58 9.60 2.98 -12.09
N GLN A 59 9.11 4.12 -12.54
CA GLN A 59 8.84 5.25 -11.67
C GLN A 59 7.35 5.44 -11.45
N PHE A 60 6.97 5.56 -10.19
CA PHE A 60 5.62 5.87 -9.76
C PHE A 60 5.59 7.25 -9.12
N GLN A 61 4.59 8.04 -9.45
CA GLN A 61 4.23 9.28 -8.76
C GLN A 61 2.75 9.21 -8.42
N PHE A 62 2.37 9.67 -7.24
CA PHE A 62 0.97 9.77 -6.83
C PHE A 62 0.82 10.62 -5.57
N ASP A 63 -0.34 11.21 -5.43
CA ASP A 63 -0.79 11.77 -4.16
C ASP A 63 -1.73 10.76 -3.49
N PHE A 64 -1.44 10.41 -2.24
CA PHE A 64 -2.33 9.67 -1.35
C PHE A 64 -3.17 10.69 -0.59
N VAL A 65 -4.46 10.74 -0.88
CA VAL A 65 -5.38 11.74 -0.32
C VAL A 65 -6.39 11.07 0.58
N VAL A 66 -6.53 11.56 1.80
CA VAL A 66 -7.50 11.10 2.77
C VAL A 66 -8.68 12.03 2.80
N ILE A 67 -9.86 11.52 2.50
CA ILE A 67 -11.13 12.26 2.54
C ILE A 67 -11.97 11.76 3.72
N LYS A 68 -12.45 12.67 4.54
CA LYS A 68 -13.38 12.38 5.63
C LYS A 68 -14.57 13.34 5.56
N GLU A 69 -15.79 12.78 5.56
CA GLU A 69 -17.02 13.60 5.46
C GLU A 69 -17.01 14.54 4.26
N GLY A 70 -16.46 14.07 3.12
CA GLY A 70 -16.33 14.82 1.87
C GLY A 70 -15.25 15.91 1.85
N LYS A 71 -14.43 16.02 2.91
CA LYS A 71 -13.34 16.99 3.00
C LYS A 71 -11.99 16.31 3.00
N GLU A 72 -11.03 16.87 2.27
CA GLU A 72 -9.64 16.47 2.36
C GLU A 72 -9.09 16.81 3.77
N VAL A 73 -8.57 15.79 4.45
CA VAL A 73 -7.99 15.92 5.80
C VAL A 73 -6.51 15.64 5.83
N ALA A 74 -5.96 14.98 4.80
CA ALA A 74 -4.53 14.78 4.65
C ALA A 74 -4.17 14.51 3.18
N ARG A 75 -2.97 14.92 2.78
CA ARG A 75 -2.37 14.66 1.47
C ARG A 75 -0.88 14.36 1.61
N PHE A 76 -0.45 13.29 0.94
CA PHE A 76 0.96 12.90 0.89
C PHE A 76 1.33 12.66 -0.57
N ALA A 77 2.29 13.44 -1.08
CA ALA A 77 2.75 13.30 -2.44
C ALA A 77 4.02 12.45 -2.49
N HIS A 78 3.98 11.43 -3.31
CA HIS A 78 4.98 10.38 -3.42
C HIS A 78 5.66 10.37 -4.78
N ALA A 79 6.95 10.00 -4.79
CA ALA A 79 7.66 9.52 -5.97
C ALA A 79 8.51 8.32 -5.57
N TRP A 80 8.52 7.28 -6.39
CA TRP A 80 9.24 6.03 -6.16
C TRP A 80 9.91 5.54 -7.42
N ASP A 81 11.23 5.37 -7.38
CA ASP A 81 11.95 4.56 -8.37
C ASP A 81 12.01 3.12 -7.86
N ARG A 82 11.16 2.26 -8.41
CA ARG A 82 11.04 0.88 -7.99
C ARG A 82 12.33 0.06 -8.19
N TYR A 83 13.18 0.45 -9.14
CA TYR A 83 14.40 -0.29 -9.46
C TYR A 83 15.54 0.00 -8.48
N THR A 84 15.73 1.27 -8.11
CA THR A 84 16.77 1.66 -7.17
C THR A 84 16.31 1.64 -5.73
N GLY A 85 15.00 1.73 -5.49
CA GLY A 85 14.42 1.89 -4.17
C GLY A 85 14.41 3.34 -3.67
N ASP A 86 14.81 4.31 -4.49
CA ASP A 86 14.76 5.72 -4.10
C ASP A 86 13.31 6.19 -3.98
N TYR A 87 13.04 6.85 -2.89
CA TYR A 87 11.71 7.29 -2.53
C TYR A 87 11.68 8.72 -2.04
N ARG A 88 10.66 9.43 -2.43
CA ARG A 88 10.34 10.77 -1.97
C ARG A 88 8.94 10.80 -1.41
N VAL A 89 8.75 11.40 -0.25
CA VAL A 89 7.44 11.75 0.25
C VAL A 89 7.44 13.16 0.83
N LYS A 90 6.41 13.92 0.52
CA LYS A 90 6.13 15.22 1.14
C LYS A 90 4.70 15.27 1.63
N GLY A 91 4.49 16.01 2.69
CA GLY A 91 3.18 16.21 3.30
C GLY A 91 3.24 17.27 4.38
N VAL A 92 2.19 17.26 5.21
CA VAL A 92 2.10 18.10 6.41
C VAL A 92 1.94 17.15 7.59
N ASP A 93 2.69 17.37 8.64
CA ASP A 93 2.61 16.56 9.85
C ASP A 93 1.41 16.95 10.74
N LYS A 94 1.24 16.26 11.87
CA LYS A 94 0.13 16.50 12.80
C LYS A 94 0.14 17.89 13.46
N THR A 95 1.29 18.58 13.43
CA THR A 95 1.44 19.94 13.96
C THR A 95 1.18 21.01 12.90
N GLY A 96 0.93 20.62 11.66
CA GLY A 96 0.78 21.52 10.52
C GLY A 96 2.12 21.88 9.85
N ALA A 97 3.24 21.27 10.26
CA ALA A 97 4.54 21.55 9.67
C ALA A 97 4.72 20.78 8.35
N PRO A 98 5.05 21.47 7.24
CA PRO A 98 5.37 20.81 5.98
C PRO A 98 6.70 20.05 6.12
N TYR A 99 6.74 18.84 5.55
CA TYR A 99 7.95 18.03 5.51
C TYR A 99 8.22 17.47 4.12
N LEU A 100 9.48 17.17 3.88
CA LEU A 100 9.98 16.41 2.74
C LEU A 100 10.97 15.37 3.25
N VAL A 101 10.82 14.11 2.80
CA VAL A 101 11.79 13.05 3.04
C VAL A 101 12.23 12.46 1.72
N LEU A 102 13.54 12.36 1.53
CA LEU A 102 14.20 11.63 0.45
C LEU A 102 14.98 10.47 1.09
N PHE A 103 14.62 9.25 0.75
CA PHE A 103 15.30 8.08 1.31
C PHE A 103 15.28 6.89 0.36
N ASN A 104 16.07 5.88 0.65
CA ASN A 104 16.02 4.63 -0.08
C ASN A 104 15.27 3.59 0.76
N VAL A 105 14.24 2.95 0.19
CA VAL A 105 13.37 2.01 0.90
C VAL A 105 14.09 0.72 1.31
N ASN A 106 15.15 0.32 0.59
CA ASN A 106 15.92 -0.88 0.86
C ASN A 106 16.89 -0.69 2.04
N THR A 107 17.57 0.47 2.08
CA THR A 107 18.55 0.79 3.13
C THR A 107 17.96 1.56 4.30
N LYS A 108 16.76 2.15 4.11
CA LYS A 108 16.07 3.07 5.04
C LYS A 108 16.90 4.32 5.39
N GLN A 109 17.97 4.59 4.62
CA GLN A 109 18.83 5.75 4.79
C GLN A 109 18.34 6.91 3.92
N GLY A 110 18.50 8.15 4.40
CA GLY A 110 18.06 9.31 3.65
C GLY A 110 18.24 10.62 4.39
N ARG A 111 17.54 11.65 3.88
CA ARG A 111 17.53 13.02 4.41
C ARG A 111 16.08 13.46 4.59
N ALA A 112 15.85 14.29 5.58
CA ALA A 112 14.54 14.87 5.87
C ALA A 112 14.65 16.38 6.08
N TRP A 113 13.60 17.09 5.72
CA TRP A 113 13.42 18.52 5.95
C TRP A 113 12.07 18.74 6.61
N VAL A 114 12.03 19.60 7.61
CA VAL A 114 10.81 20.06 8.28
C VAL A 114 10.83 21.59 8.26
N ASN A 115 9.76 22.23 7.79
CA ASN A 115 9.71 23.68 7.55
C ASN A 115 10.87 24.19 6.67
N GLY A 116 11.33 23.38 5.70
CA GLY A 116 12.47 23.72 4.85
C GLY A 116 13.85 23.54 5.47
N VAL A 117 13.93 23.27 6.77
CA VAL A 117 15.20 23.06 7.51
C VAL A 117 15.55 21.58 7.53
N VAL A 118 16.83 21.26 7.32
CA VAL A 118 17.34 19.87 7.42
C VAL A 118 17.11 19.35 8.83
N ALA A 119 16.46 18.19 8.92
CA ALA A 119 16.27 17.50 10.19
C ALA A 119 17.50 16.67 10.54
N GLU A 120 17.92 16.72 11.79
CA GLU A 120 19.09 16.01 12.31
C GLU A 120 18.73 15.16 13.54
N GLY A 121 19.61 14.25 13.93
CA GLY A 121 19.47 13.43 15.14
C GLY A 121 18.15 12.68 15.21
N GLU A 122 17.48 12.80 16.34
CA GLU A 122 16.21 12.11 16.62
C GLU A 122 15.07 12.56 15.68
N GLN A 123 15.03 13.86 15.31
CA GLN A 123 14.01 14.36 14.38
C GLN A 123 14.15 13.69 13.01
N LYS A 124 15.37 13.58 12.48
CA LYS A 124 15.63 12.86 11.23
C LYS A 124 15.18 11.41 11.32
N SER A 125 15.54 10.71 12.39
CA SER A 125 15.18 9.30 12.58
C SER A 125 13.66 9.10 12.56
N LYS A 126 12.92 9.93 13.30
CA LYS A 126 11.45 9.91 13.32
C LYS A 126 10.84 10.18 11.94
N GLN A 127 11.40 11.12 11.17
CA GLN A 127 10.92 11.42 9.83
C GLN A 127 11.17 10.26 8.86
N LEU A 128 12.33 9.63 8.91
CA LEU A 128 12.65 8.47 8.07
C LEU A 128 11.75 7.27 8.39
N GLU A 129 11.51 7.00 9.67
CA GLU A 129 10.62 5.94 10.12
C GLU A 129 9.17 6.19 9.64
N ALA A 130 8.66 7.39 9.83
CA ALA A 130 7.34 7.79 9.36
C ALA A 130 7.22 7.68 7.83
N ALA A 131 8.25 8.12 7.10
CA ALA A 131 8.30 8.02 5.64
C ALA A 131 8.30 6.56 5.15
N TYR A 132 9.03 5.68 5.84
CA TYR A 132 9.01 4.25 5.54
C TYR A 132 7.62 3.64 5.80
N GLY A 133 6.97 4.03 6.89
CA GLY A 133 5.59 3.64 7.18
C GLY A 133 4.62 4.09 6.07
N ARG A 134 4.80 5.33 5.56
CA ARG A 134 4.04 5.82 4.40
C ARG A 134 4.31 5.00 3.15
N PHE A 135 5.57 4.69 2.85
CA PHE A 135 5.91 3.84 1.72
C PHE A 135 5.15 2.51 1.78
N ILE A 136 5.22 1.80 2.90
CA ILE A 136 4.56 0.50 3.06
C ILE A 136 3.03 0.64 2.89
N ASN A 137 2.41 1.54 3.65
CA ASN A 137 0.95 1.68 3.64
C ASN A 137 0.42 2.24 2.32
N ASP A 138 0.95 3.38 1.89
CA ASP A 138 0.33 4.17 0.82
C ASP A 138 0.54 3.49 -0.55
N THR A 139 1.72 2.84 -0.77
CA THR A 139 1.93 2.03 -1.98
C THR A 139 1.08 0.75 -1.97
N TYR A 140 0.83 0.14 -0.81
CA TYR A 140 -0.01 -1.06 -0.74
C TYR A 140 -1.46 -0.76 -1.13
N TRP A 141 -2.01 0.38 -0.72
CA TRP A 141 -3.34 0.83 -1.13
C TRP A 141 -3.47 1.09 -2.64
N LEU A 142 -2.37 1.42 -3.33
CA LEU A 142 -2.37 1.60 -4.78
C LEU A 142 -2.09 0.29 -5.54
N LEU A 143 -1.21 -0.55 -5.00
CA LEU A 143 -0.56 -1.64 -5.74
C LEU A 143 -0.82 -3.04 -5.19
N ALA A 144 -1.73 -3.21 -4.20
CA ALA A 144 -1.97 -4.50 -3.57
C ALA A 144 -2.16 -5.66 -4.57
N PRO A 145 -2.93 -5.53 -5.66
CA PRO A 145 -3.08 -6.62 -6.62
C PRO A 145 -1.78 -7.03 -7.32
N TRP A 146 -0.81 -6.12 -7.43
CA TRP A 146 0.51 -6.38 -8.03
C TRP A 146 1.48 -7.04 -7.06
N LYS A 147 1.12 -7.09 -5.77
CA LYS A 147 1.95 -7.59 -4.66
C LYS A 147 1.49 -8.96 -4.13
N LEU A 148 0.54 -9.61 -4.81
CA LEU A 148 -0.03 -10.89 -4.38
C LEU A 148 1.01 -12.02 -4.28
N PHE A 149 2.07 -11.93 -5.07
CA PHE A 149 3.14 -12.92 -5.14
C PHE A 149 4.47 -12.43 -4.56
N ASP A 150 4.45 -11.32 -3.83
CA ASP A 150 5.64 -10.86 -3.11
C ASP A 150 6.09 -11.91 -2.07
N PRO A 151 7.39 -12.03 -1.79
CA PRO A 151 7.88 -12.93 -0.73
C PRO A 151 7.18 -12.65 0.60
N GLY A 152 6.77 -13.71 1.30
CA GLY A 152 6.07 -13.62 2.59
C GLY A 152 4.57 -13.30 2.49
N VAL A 153 4.00 -13.23 1.30
CA VAL A 153 2.55 -13.18 1.08
C VAL A 153 2.03 -14.60 0.85
N HIS A 154 1.08 -15.03 1.67
CA HIS A 154 0.40 -16.33 1.55
C HIS A 154 -0.99 -16.10 0.97
N LEU A 155 -1.30 -16.79 -0.12
CA LEU A 155 -2.58 -16.78 -0.78
C LEU A 155 -3.34 -18.08 -0.52
N ALA A 156 -4.61 -17.96 -0.10
CA ALA A 156 -5.54 -19.07 -0.02
C ALA A 156 -6.85 -18.72 -0.75
N TYR A 157 -7.49 -19.73 -1.33
CA TYR A 157 -8.80 -19.56 -1.95
C TYR A 157 -9.89 -19.62 -0.88
N ASP A 158 -10.63 -18.52 -0.70
CA ASP A 158 -11.70 -18.39 0.31
C ASP A 158 -13.11 -18.62 -0.28
N GLY A 159 -13.18 -19.28 -1.44
CA GLY A 159 -14.41 -19.69 -2.06
C GLY A 159 -15.02 -18.69 -3.05
N GLU A 160 -16.17 -19.10 -3.61
CA GLU A 160 -16.99 -18.25 -4.47
C GLU A 160 -18.05 -17.56 -3.60
N LYS A 161 -18.24 -16.26 -3.83
CA LYS A 161 -19.24 -15.46 -3.10
C LYS A 161 -19.97 -14.52 -4.05
N PRO A 162 -21.24 -14.17 -3.78
CA PRO A 162 -21.93 -13.15 -4.56
C PRO A 162 -21.14 -11.82 -4.54
N CYS A 163 -20.87 -11.26 -5.72
CA CYS A 163 -20.21 -9.97 -5.82
C CYS A 163 -21.12 -8.82 -5.37
N PRO A 164 -20.57 -7.75 -4.76
CA PRO A 164 -21.27 -6.49 -4.67
C PRO A 164 -21.71 -6.02 -6.07
N GLY A 165 -22.98 -5.71 -6.22
CA GLY A 165 -23.53 -5.28 -7.53
C GLY A 165 -23.94 -6.39 -8.49
N GLY A 166 -23.81 -7.67 -8.10
CA GLY A 166 -24.28 -8.83 -8.85
C GLY A 166 -23.16 -9.68 -9.46
N GLY A 167 -23.54 -10.90 -9.91
CA GLY A 167 -22.59 -11.90 -10.39
C GLY A 167 -21.84 -12.63 -9.27
N MET A 168 -20.81 -13.39 -9.64
CA MET A 168 -20.00 -14.18 -8.71
C MET A 168 -18.55 -13.71 -8.69
N CYS A 169 -17.99 -13.67 -7.51
CA CYS A 169 -16.58 -13.37 -7.24
C CYS A 169 -15.85 -14.62 -6.73
N ASP A 170 -14.61 -14.78 -7.16
CA ASP A 170 -13.62 -15.58 -6.44
C ASP A 170 -13.02 -14.70 -5.33
N VAL A 171 -12.92 -15.24 -4.12
CA VAL A 171 -12.34 -14.51 -2.98
C VAL A 171 -10.99 -15.12 -2.63
N LEU A 172 -9.97 -14.27 -2.60
CA LEU A 172 -8.61 -14.62 -2.20
C LEU A 172 -8.34 -14.10 -0.79
N LYS A 173 -7.94 -14.98 0.13
CA LYS A 173 -7.47 -14.60 1.45
C LYS A 173 -5.96 -14.44 1.45
N LEU A 174 -5.48 -13.31 1.97
CA LEU A 174 -4.07 -13.01 2.15
C LEU A 174 -3.72 -13.01 3.63
N SER A 175 -2.61 -13.63 3.95
CA SER A 175 -1.91 -13.51 5.23
C SER A 175 -0.42 -13.24 4.97
N PHE A 176 0.31 -12.85 6.01
CA PHE A 176 1.67 -12.36 5.86
C PHE A 176 2.59 -13.05 6.87
N GLU A 177 3.79 -13.38 6.44
CA GLU A 177 4.85 -13.90 7.28
C GLU A 177 6.14 -13.09 7.07
N ASN A 178 6.66 -12.52 8.16
CA ASN A 178 7.92 -11.78 8.20
C ASN A 178 8.01 -10.58 7.23
N VAL A 179 6.87 -10.07 6.76
CA VAL A 179 6.79 -8.92 5.83
C VAL A 179 5.80 -7.88 6.32
N GLY A 180 6.03 -6.61 5.92
CA GLY A 180 5.21 -5.49 6.33
C GLY A 180 5.45 -5.06 7.78
N LEU A 181 4.61 -4.13 8.24
CA LEU A 181 4.66 -3.58 9.61
C LEU A 181 3.68 -4.29 10.54
N THR A 182 2.73 -5.03 10.00
CA THR A 182 1.60 -5.64 10.71
C THR A 182 1.37 -7.07 10.24
N PRO A 183 2.26 -8.03 10.59
CA PRO A 183 2.19 -9.42 10.09
C PRO A 183 0.92 -10.18 10.50
N LYS A 184 0.14 -9.67 11.46
CA LYS A 184 -1.14 -10.26 11.88
C LYS A 184 -2.33 -9.75 11.08
N ASP A 185 -2.13 -8.88 10.10
CA ASP A 185 -3.20 -8.41 9.24
C ASP A 185 -3.71 -9.52 8.33
N LEU A 186 -5.00 -9.51 8.08
CA LEU A 186 -5.65 -10.41 7.13
C LEU A 186 -6.40 -9.58 6.10
N TYR A 187 -6.35 -10.00 4.84
CA TYR A 187 -7.08 -9.36 3.75
C TYR A 187 -7.86 -10.40 2.96
N TRP A 188 -9.00 -10.00 2.41
CA TRP A 188 -9.79 -10.76 1.44
C TRP A 188 -9.99 -9.90 0.21
N ILE A 189 -9.50 -10.35 -0.93
CA ILE A 189 -9.63 -9.67 -2.22
C ILE A 189 -10.76 -10.33 -3.00
N TRP A 190 -11.71 -9.54 -3.44
CA TRP A 190 -12.89 -9.98 -4.20
C TRP A 190 -12.66 -9.71 -5.68
N VAL A 191 -12.54 -10.78 -6.46
CA VAL A 191 -12.23 -10.74 -7.90
C VAL A 191 -13.40 -11.25 -8.69
N THR A 192 -13.94 -10.45 -9.61
CA THR A 192 -15.04 -10.90 -10.48
C THR A 192 -14.62 -12.09 -11.30
N ARG A 193 -15.52 -13.03 -11.52
CA ARG A 193 -15.28 -14.16 -12.43
C ARG A 193 -15.32 -13.71 -13.90
N ASP A 194 -16.13 -12.72 -14.20
CA ASP A 194 -16.17 -12.07 -15.50
C ASP A 194 -15.19 -10.89 -15.52
N GLY A 195 -14.25 -10.92 -16.46
CA GLY A 195 -13.25 -9.88 -16.65
C GLY A 195 -12.15 -9.78 -15.60
N ARG A 196 -12.15 -10.63 -14.56
CA ARG A 196 -11.09 -10.70 -13.53
C ARG A 196 -10.72 -9.34 -12.95
N ARG A 197 -11.69 -8.61 -12.42
CA ARG A 197 -11.48 -7.30 -11.80
C ARG A 197 -11.59 -7.39 -10.29
N MET A 198 -10.69 -6.75 -9.57
CA MET A 198 -10.84 -6.54 -8.14
C MET A 198 -11.91 -5.47 -7.89
N LEU A 199 -12.95 -5.81 -7.11
CA LEU A 199 -14.05 -4.91 -6.77
C LEU A 199 -13.86 -4.25 -5.41
N GLN A 200 -13.35 -5.01 -4.46
CA GLN A 200 -13.14 -4.58 -3.09
C GLN A 200 -12.09 -5.44 -2.42
N TRP A 201 -11.60 -4.97 -1.32
CA TRP A 201 -10.99 -5.81 -0.31
C TRP A 201 -11.68 -5.64 1.03
N GLN A 202 -11.55 -6.65 1.84
CA GLN A 202 -11.88 -6.62 3.26
C GLN A 202 -10.59 -6.81 4.03
N TYR A 203 -10.48 -6.20 5.21
CA TYR A 203 -9.27 -6.35 6.02
C TYR A 203 -9.55 -6.30 7.51
N VAL A 204 -8.71 -7.01 8.26
CA VAL A 204 -8.64 -6.99 9.73
C VAL A 204 -7.20 -6.66 10.09
N LEU A 205 -6.98 -5.63 10.89
CA LEU A 205 -5.66 -5.17 11.28
C LEU A 205 -5.23 -5.74 12.64
N GLY A 206 -3.95 -6.11 12.76
CA GLY A 206 -3.33 -6.53 14.02
C GLY A 206 -3.92 -7.80 14.63
N GLY A 207 -4.67 -8.60 13.86
CA GLY A 207 -5.35 -9.79 14.36
C GLY A 207 -6.56 -9.49 15.26
N ALA A 208 -7.17 -8.31 15.10
CA ALA A 208 -8.39 -7.94 15.82
C ALA A 208 -9.53 -8.93 15.55
N SER A 209 -10.45 -9.08 16.50
CA SER A 209 -11.64 -9.92 16.38
C SER A 209 -12.86 -9.17 15.79
N ASP A 210 -12.69 -7.91 15.43
CA ASP A 210 -13.75 -7.09 14.86
C ASP A 210 -14.14 -7.56 13.46
N PRO A 211 -15.38 -7.30 13.01
CA PRO A 211 -15.77 -7.55 11.64
C PRO A 211 -14.82 -6.82 10.67
N PRO A 212 -14.46 -7.44 9.53
CA PRO A 212 -13.58 -6.82 8.56
C PRO A 212 -14.09 -5.46 8.08
N THR A 213 -13.19 -4.49 7.96
CA THR A 213 -13.47 -3.24 7.24
C THR A 213 -13.45 -3.51 5.75
N THR A 214 -14.37 -2.92 5.01
CA THR A 214 -14.46 -3.08 3.55
C THR A 214 -14.13 -1.77 2.86
N ALA A 215 -13.22 -1.81 1.88
CA ALA A 215 -12.96 -0.73 0.95
C ALA A 215 -13.25 -1.20 -0.47
N GLU A 216 -14.04 -0.44 -1.21
CA GLU A 216 -14.26 -0.69 -2.63
C GLU A 216 -13.05 -0.21 -3.43
N TRP A 217 -12.82 -0.82 -4.60
CA TRP A 217 -11.77 -0.46 -5.55
C TRP A 217 -12.43 0.05 -6.83
N LYS A 218 -12.48 1.38 -6.96
CA LYS A 218 -13.18 2.11 -8.03
C LYS A 218 -12.22 2.93 -8.87
N ASP A 219 -12.77 3.57 -9.89
CA ASP A 219 -12.05 4.47 -10.81
C ASP A 219 -10.77 3.82 -11.36
N TRP A 220 -10.96 2.69 -12.06
CA TRP A 220 -9.88 1.97 -12.70
C TRP A 220 -9.39 2.70 -13.95
N ARG A 221 -8.12 3.11 -13.97
CA ARG A 221 -7.50 3.82 -15.10
C ARG A 221 -6.19 3.16 -15.53
N LYS A 222 -5.90 3.28 -16.82
CA LYS A 222 -4.63 2.77 -17.38
C LYS A 222 -3.54 3.83 -17.25
N MET A 223 -2.47 3.50 -16.51
CA MET A 223 -1.31 4.34 -16.25
C MET A 223 -0.03 3.57 -16.55
N GLY A 224 0.80 4.03 -17.50
CA GLY A 224 2.05 3.36 -17.86
C GLY A 224 1.91 1.89 -18.28
N GLY A 225 0.74 1.50 -18.80
CA GLY A 225 0.42 0.11 -19.15
C GLY A 225 -0.30 -0.68 -18.06
N LEU A 226 -0.31 -0.20 -16.81
CA LEU A 226 -0.96 -0.82 -15.66
C LEU A 226 -2.38 -0.30 -15.47
N MET A 227 -3.31 -1.18 -15.10
CA MET A 227 -4.62 -0.76 -14.59
C MET A 227 -4.50 -0.52 -13.08
N LEU A 228 -4.77 0.71 -12.65
CA LEU A 228 -4.74 1.14 -11.25
C LEU A 228 -6.12 1.67 -10.85
N SER A 229 -6.58 1.27 -9.68
CA SER A 229 -7.80 1.85 -9.08
C SER A 229 -7.41 3.10 -8.31
N LEU A 230 -8.11 4.20 -8.52
CA LEU A 230 -7.74 5.50 -7.96
C LEU A 230 -8.64 5.95 -6.81
N ASP A 231 -9.74 5.24 -6.55
CA ASP A 231 -10.71 5.61 -5.53
C ASP A 231 -11.07 4.43 -4.64
N LYS A 232 -11.03 4.63 -3.32
CA LYS A 232 -11.20 3.61 -2.29
C LYS A 232 -12.18 4.07 -1.21
N PRO A 233 -13.50 4.20 -1.52
CA PRO A 233 -14.48 4.51 -0.49
C PRO A 233 -14.65 3.35 0.50
N MET A 234 -14.73 3.68 1.79
CA MET A 234 -15.02 2.70 2.85
C MET A 234 -16.52 2.45 2.95
N VAL A 235 -16.90 1.19 2.85
CA VAL A 235 -18.31 0.81 2.93
C VAL A 235 -18.87 1.13 4.34
N GLY A 236 -19.98 1.88 4.36
CA GLY A 236 -20.67 2.24 5.60
C GLY A 236 -19.96 3.30 6.45
N GLN A 237 -18.94 3.98 5.92
CA GLN A 237 -18.21 5.04 6.61
C GLN A 237 -18.04 6.25 5.69
N PRO A 238 -18.09 7.48 6.22
CA PRO A 238 -17.83 8.70 5.43
C PRO A 238 -16.31 8.95 5.30
N PHE A 239 -15.60 7.93 4.84
CA PHE A 239 -14.14 7.91 4.71
C PHE A 239 -13.74 7.30 3.37
N GLU A 240 -12.74 7.87 2.73
CA GLU A 240 -12.28 7.48 1.41
C GLU A 240 -10.80 7.79 1.26
N ILE A 241 -10.09 6.93 0.55
CA ILE A 241 -8.73 7.18 0.07
C ILE A 241 -8.79 7.40 -1.44
N ARG A 242 -8.23 8.52 -1.91
CA ARG A 242 -8.07 8.80 -3.33
C ARG A 242 -6.60 8.84 -3.71
N PHE A 243 -6.34 8.44 -4.95
CA PHE A 243 -5.05 8.62 -5.59
C PHE A 243 -5.19 9.68 -6.68
N GLU A 244 -4.48 10.78 -6.52
CA GLU A 244 -4.47 11.89 -7.48
C GLU A 244 -3.07 12.07 -8.05
N ASN A 245 -2.94 12.81 -9.16
CA ASN A 245 -1.67 13.08 -9.83
C ASN A 245 -0.84 11.81 -10.11
N VAL A 246 -1.54 10.70 -10.42
CA VAL A 246 -0.90 9.40 -10.65
C VAL A 246 -0.21 9.38 -12.00
N ALA A 247 1.07 9.04 -11.99
CA ALA A 247 1.87 8.78 -13.18
C ALA A 247 2.74 7.55 -13.00
N VAL A 248 2.86 6.75 -14.06
CA VAL A 248 3.76 5.59 -14.12
C VAL A 248 4.61 5.73 -15.36
N ALA A 249 5.93 5.73 -15.21
CA ALA A 249 6.89 5.91 -16.30
C ALA A 249 7.91 4.77 -16.35
N PRO A 250 8.41 4.41 -17.57
CA PRO A 250 9.47 3.43 -17.74
C PRO A 250 10.86 4.00 -17.47
N ALA A 251 11.00 5.32 -17.39
CA ALA A 251 12.24 6.03 -17.13
C ALA A 251 12.17 6.80 -15.81
N ARG A 252 13.33 7.03 -15.21
CA ARG A 252 13.49 7.84 -14.00
C ARG A 252 13.59 9.31 -14.36
N ASP A 253 12.91 10.14 -13.62
CA ASP A 253 13.12 11.59 -13.56
C ASP A 253 13.91 11.92 -12.28
N ASP A 254 15.20 12.21 -12.43
CA ASP A 254 16.08 12.50 -11.30
C ASP A 254 15.71 13.79 -10.55
N SER A 255 15.01 14.71 -11.20
CA SER A 255 14.58 15.97 -10.57
C SER A 255 13.64 15.75 -9.38
N LEU A 256 12.88 14.67 -9.41
CA LEU A 256 11.97 14.30 -8.30
C LEU A 256 12.70 13.90 -7.03
N PHE A 257 13.92 13.40 -7.16
CA PHE A 257 14.73 12.91 -6.03
C PHE A 257 15.84 13.91 -5.64
N ALA A 258 15.86 15.08 -6.30
CA ALA A 258 16.77 16.15 -5.91
C ALA A 258 16.38 16.76 -4.56
N PRO A 259 17.35 17.13 -3.70
CA PRO A 259 17.10 17.95 -2.52
C PRO A 259 16.40 19.26 -2.88
N PRO A 260 15.59 19.84 -1.96
CA PRO A 260 15.07 21.17 -2.19
C PRO A 260 16.20 22.17 -2.38
N ALA A 261 15.95 23.23 -3.16
CA ALA A 261 16.90 24.33 -3.26
C ALA A 261 17.22 24.86 -1.83
N ALA A 262 18.48 25.24 -1.61
CA ALA A 262 18.82 25.92 -0.37
C ALA A 262 18.01 27.23 -0.28
N PRO A 263 17.53 27.60 0.93
CA PRO A 263 16.77 28.82 1.16
C PRO A 263 17.58 30.07 0.83
#